data_021ceea7846092e238c324900160c17f
#
_entry.id   021ceea7846092e238c324900160c17f
#
_cell.length_a   1.000
_cell.length_b   1.000
_cell.length_c   1.000
_cell.angle_alpha   90.00
_cell.angle_beta   90.00
_cell.angle_gamma   90.00
#
_symmetry.space_group_name_H-M   'P 1'
#
loop_
_entity.id
_entity.type
_entity.pdbx_description
1 polymer ?
#
loop_
_entity_poly.entity_id
_entity_poly.type
_entity_poly.pdbx_seq_one_letter_code
_entity_poly.pdbx_strand_id
1 'polypeptide(L)'
;MNSKISRRHFVSTFASATAVLAAPRAFTAQKSEKQLVIGQGAHRYEVLHNWPQLPDKYSWQTTHNVAIDRDGLLYVIHEGRENLKDHPSIFVFDERGKFIRAFGQQFQGGGHGLEVRTEGSEQFLYVTAYQQVKSFAKLTLHGESIWEKRAPMESQLYPKGEDTHPTKRWGRDAFMPTNYAFLPDGGFFLADGYGSYRIHRYDKNGKWLSMFGEPGKSDGQFNTPHGIWIDSRPGRESSVIIADRANKRLQWFTLEGKHLKTLDGFILPANIDIQNELLLVPDLSARVTLLDKNDRVIAHLGEDPAWREQVLKENMKLRGSQHGEGWVSGKFLHPHDACFDSAGNIFVAEWVDTGRITKLRKVS
;
A
#
# COMPACT_ATOMS: atom_id res chain seq x y z
N MET A 1 -79.01 11.58 56.02
CA MET A 1 -80.06 10.60 55.65
C MET A 1 -79.31 9.45 54.99
N ASN A 2 -79.52 8.28 55.57
CA ASN A 2 -79.33 6.90 55.07
C ASN A 2 -78.12 6.54 54.27
N SER A 3 -77.20 5.82 54.83
CA SER A 3 -77.09 4.38 55.20
C SER A 3 -77.13 3.41 54.00
N LYS A 4 -76.14 2.62 53.86
CA LYS A 4 -76.02 1.15 53.97
C LYS A 4 -74.69 0.66 53.35
N ILE A 5 -73.84 0.16 54.09
CA ILE A 5 -73.36 -1.21 54.38
C ILE A 5 -73.52 -2.17 53.17
N SER A 6 -72.45 -2.81 52.65
CA SER A 6 -72.27 -4.23 52.77
C SER A 6 -71.19 -4.85 51.81
N ARG A 7 -70.46 -5.65 52.40
CA ARG A 7 -69.89 -6.96 52.05
C ARG A 7 -68.50 -7.00 51.33
N ARG A 8 -67.58 -7.42 52.12
CA ARG A 8 -66.33 -8.04 51.77
C ARG A 8 -66.56 -9.28 50.95
N HIS A 9 -65.91 -9.42 49.80
CA HIS A 9 -65.59 -10.70 49.20
C HIS A 9 -64.09 -10.90 49.15
N PHE A 10 -63.65 -11.92 49.85
CA PHE A 10 -62.31 -12.46 49.87
C PHE A 10 -62.12 -13.24 48.52
N VAL A 11 -61.22 -12.80 47.69
CA VAL A 11 -60.79 -13.57 46.51
C VAL A 11 -59.36 -14.02 46.77
N SER A 12 -59.18 -15.30 47.02
CA SER A 12 -57.91 -15.98 47.11
C SER A 12 -57.29 -16.08 45.75
N THR A 13 -56.18 -15.37 45.53
CA THR A 13 -55.37 -15.50 44.31
C THR A 13 -54.38 -16.64 44.45
N PHE A 14 -54.58 -17.70 43.72
CA PHE A 14 -53.58 -18.73 43.52
C PHE A 14 -52.47 -18.19 42.61
N ALA A 15 -51.26 -18.09 43.15
CA ALA A 15 -50.08 -17.79 42.38
C ALA A 15 -49.57 -19.10 41.75
N SER A 16 -49.79 -19.25 40.46
CA SER A 16 -49.16 -20.35 39.68
C SER A 16 -47.73 -19.91 39.33
N ALA A 17 -46.75 -20.56 39.98
CA ALA A 17 -45.33 -20.44 39.64
C ALA A 17 -45.10 -21.26 38.35
N THR A 18 -44.93 -20.57 37.23
CA THR A 18 -44.47 -21.18 35.97
C THR A 18 -42.94 -21.29 36.06
N ALA A 19 -42.42 -22.49 36.29
CA ALA A 19 -40.98 -22.78 36.15
C ALA A 19 -40.60 -22.74 34.66
N VAL A 20 -39.89 -21.69 34.27
CA VAL A 20 -39.24 -21.63 32.94
C VAL A 20 -38.03 -22.55 32.97
N LEU A 21 -38.17 -23.73 32.41
CA LEU A 21 -37.05 -24.62 32.08
C LEU A 21 -36.20 -23.95 31.00
N ALA A 22 -35.08 -23.36 31.39
CA ALA A 22 -34.05 -22.89 30.47
C ALA A 22 -33.45 -24.10 29.74
N ALA A 23 -33.83 -24.31 28.49
CA ALA A 23 -33.16 -25.30 27.65
C ALA A 23 -31.66 -24.92 27.49
N PRO A 24 -30.72 -25.87 27.59
CA PRO A 24 -29.34 -25.56 27.34
C PRO A 24 -29.19 -25.10 25.90
N ARG A 25 -28.74 -23.85 25.69
CA ARG A 25 -28.29 -23.39 24.39
C ARG A 25 -27.12 -24.25 23.97
N ALA A 26 -27.34 -25.13 23.01
CA ALA A 26 -26.25 -25.83 22.31
C ALA A 26 -25.40 -24.70 21.65
N PHE A 27 -24.21 -24.48 22.20
CA PHE A 27 -23.18 -23.77 21.46
C PHE A 27 -22.83 -24.67 20.28
N THR A 28 -23.40 -24.38 19.12
CA THR A 28 -22.87 -24.89 17.87
C THR A 28 -21.46 -24.33 17.79
N ALA A 29 -20.46 -25.19 17.96
CA ALA A 29 -19.09 -24.86 17.65
C ALA A 29 -19.09 -24.34 16.20
N GLN A 30 -18.85 -23.06 16.03
CA GLN A 30 -18.62 -22.48 14.72
C GLN A 30 -17.50 -23.31 14.10
N LYS A 31 -17.83 -24.00 13.00
CA LYS A 31 -16.85 -24.73 12.21
C LYS A 31 -15.74 -23.74 11.92
N SER A 32 -14.55 -23.93 12.48
CA SER A 32 -13.41 -23.06 12.25
C SER A 32 -13.22 -23.00 10.73
N GLU A 33 -13.46 -21.84 10.14
CA GLU A 33 -13.13 -21.63 8.73
C GLU A 33 -11.66 -22.01 8.59
N LYS A 34 -11.39 -22.94 7.66
CA LYS A 34 -10.05 -23.45 7.44
C LYS A 34 -9.16 -22.26 7.08
N GLN A 35 -8.23 -21.92 7.96
CA GLN A 35 -7.29 -20.84 7.79
C GLN A 35 -6.62 -20.99 6.41
N LEU A 36 -6.78 -19.99 5.57
CA LEU A 36 -6.19 -19.99 4.23
C LEU A 36 -4.73 -19.55 4.33
N VAL A 37 -3.83 -20.46 4.10
CA VAL A 37 -2.38 -20.24 4.22
C VAL A 37 -1.72 -20.37 2.84
N ILE A 38 -0.91 -19.39 2.47
CA ILE A 38 -0.09 -19.37 1.25
C ILE A 38 1.40 -19.34 1.59
N GLY A 39 2.26 -19.61 0.61
CA GLY A 39 3.71 -19.67 0.79
C GLY A 39 4.20 -21.05 1.21
N GLN A 40 5.50 -21.16 1.52
CA GLN A 40 6.17 -22.43 1.80
C GLN A 40 7.29 -22.29 2.84
N GLY A 41 7.68 -23.41 3.47
CA GLY A 41 8.76 -23.44 4.45
C GLY A 41 8.53 -22.45 5.60
N ALA A 42 9.54 -21.64 5.91
CA ALA A 42 9.49 -20.59 6.92
C ALA A 42 8.74 -19.33 6.45
N HIS A 43 8.30 -19.29 5.19
CA HIS A 43 7.61 -18.15 4.58
C HIS A 43 6.16 -18.51 4.26
N ARG A 44 5.43 -18.91 5.29
CA ARG A 44 4.01 -19.23 5.23
C ARG A 44 3.21 -18.13 5.89
N TYR A 45 2.09 -17.76 5.25
CA TYR A 45 1.26 -16.64 5.69
C TYR A 45 -0.22 -17.00 5.61
N GLU A 46 -0.96 -16.68 6.66
CA GLU A 46 -2.41 -16.66 6.64
C GLU A 46 -2.87 -15.38 5.90
N VAL A 47 -3.83 -15.54 5.00
CA VAL A 47 -4.34 -14.45 4.17
C VAL A 47 -5.58 -13.84 4.80
N LEU A 48 -5.52 -12.55 5.08
CA LEU A 48 -6.61 -11.75 5.65
C LEU A 48 -6.92 -10.61 4.67
N HIS A 49 -7.79 -10.87 3.69
CA HIS A 49 -8.26 -9.86 2.76
C HIS A 49 -9.17 -8.83 3.43
N ASN A 50 -9.18 -7.60 2.93
CA ASN A 50 -9.98 -6.49 3.47
C ASN A 50 -9.76 -6.30 4.98
N TRP A 51 -8.49 -6.44 5.40
CA TRP A 51 -8.12 -6.45 6.80
C TRP A 51 -8.41 -5.15 7.56
N PRO A 52 -8.16 -3.91 7.00
CA PRO A 52 -8.45 -2.68 7.69
C PRO A 52 -9.96 -2.40 7.72
N GLN A 53 -10.43 -1.90 8.86
CA GLN A 53 -11.83 -1.54 9.10
C GLN A 53 -12.04 -0.05 8.84
N LEU A 54 -12.50 0.29 7.64
CA LEU A 54 -12.81 1.67 7.27
C LEU A 54 -14.18 2.08 7.86
N PRO A 55 -14.29 3.25 8.53
CA PRO A 55 -15.58 3.76 9.01
C PRO A 55 -16.54 4.05 7.86
N ASP A 56 -17.85 3.86 8.07
CA ASP A 56 -18.91 4.01 7.06
C ASP A 56 -18.93 5.38 6.36
N LYS A 57 -18.44 6.42 7.02
CA LYS A 57 -18.34 7.77 6.44
C LYS A 57 -17.29 7.90 5.33
N TYR A 58 -16.42 6.91 5.16
CA TYR A 58 -15.38 6.87 4.14
C TYR A 58 -15.58 5.68 3.22
N SER A 59 -15.12 5.80 2.01
CA SER A 59 -15.04 4.71 1.03
C SER A 59 -13.62 4.56 0.53
N TRP A 60 -13.18 3.33 0.29
CA TRP A 60 -11.96 3.10 -0.44
C TRP A 60 -12.10 3.61 -1.88
N GLN A 61 -11.01 4.12 -2.39
CA GLN A 61 -10.77 4.37 -3.81
C GLN A 61 -9.61 3.48 -4.23
N THR A 62 -9.07 3.63 -5.41
CA THR A 62 -7.94 2.81 -5.85
C THR A 62 -6.77 2.93 -4.87
N THR A 63 -6.47 1.85 -4.14
CA THR A 63 -5.35 1.81 -3.19
C THR A 63 -4.02 1.64 -3.92
N HIS A 64 -3.01 2.39 -3.50
CA HIS A 64 -1.70 2.41 -4.15
C HIS A 64 -0.57 1.92 -3.27
N ASN A 65 -0.41 2.50 -2.07
CA ASN A 65 0.78 2.25 -1.26
C ASN A 65 0.45 2.06 0.22
N VAL A 66 1.33 1.37 0.93
CA VAL A 66 1.25 1.09 2.38
C VAL A 66 2.60 1.28 3.03
N ALA A 67 2.63 1.86 4.23
CA ALA A 67 3.83 1.99 5.04
C ALA A 67 3.49 1.78 6.51
N ILE A 68 4.48 1.38 7.32
CA ILE A 68 4.32 1.16 8.77
C ILE A 68 5.30 2.03 9.52
N ASP A 69 4.83 2.68 10.59
CA ASP A 69 5.69 3.39 11.51
C ASP A 69 6.27 2.48 12.61
N ARG A 70 7.15 3.04 13.46
CA ARG A 70 7.78 2.29 14.55
C ARG A 70 6.79 1.81 15.62
N ASP A 71 5.63 2.45 15.72
CA ASP A 71 4.59 2.12 16.67
C ASP A 71 3.61 1.07 16.13
N GLY A 72 3.84 0.60 14.90
CA GLY A 72 3.05 -0.43 14.22
C GLY A 72 1.77 0.09 13.58
N LEU A 73 1.62 1.41 13.42
CA LEU A 73 0.49 1.99 12.69
C LEU A 73 0.69 1.82 11.18
N LEU A 74 -0.33 1.29 10.52
CA LEU A 74 -0.37 1.15 9.07
C LEU A 74 -0.95 2.41 8.43
N TYR A 75 -0.20 3.00 7.53
CA TYR A 75 -0.61 4.10 6.66
C TYR A 75 -0.96 3.53 5.29
N VAL A 76 -2.10 3.93 4.75
CA VAL A 76 -2.57 3.52 3.42
C VAL A 76 -2.90 4.76 2.62
N ILE A 77 -2.33 4.90 1.42
CA ILE A 77 -2.72 5.93 0.48
C ILE A 77 -3.54 5.33 -0.66
N HIS A 78 -4.57 6.06 -1.07
CA HIS A 78 -5.29 5.78 -2.30
C HIS A 78 -5.19 6.96 -3.28
N GLU A 79 -5.40 6.69 -4.57
CA GLU A 79 -5.30 7.69 -5.63
C GLU A 79 -6.21 8.89 -5.38
N GLY A 80 -7.43 8.60 -4.91
CA GLY A 80 -8.43 9.62 -4.78
C GLY A 80 -9.10 9.98 -6.12
N ARG A 81 -10.01 10.96 -6.04
CA ARG A 81 -10.71 11.48 -7.21
C ARG A 81 -10.75 13.00 -7.13
N GLU A 82 -10.38 13.68 -8.20
CA GLU A 82 -10.30 15.15 -8.24
C GLU A 82 -11.60 15.85 -7.80
N ASN A 83 -12.74 15.22 -8.02
CA ASN A 83 -14.07 15.77 -7.63
C ASN A 83 -14.44 15.51 -6.15
N LEU A 84 -13.62 14.80 -5.39
CA LEU A 84 -13.85 14.48 -3.97
C LEU A 84 -12.78 15.13 -3.08
N LYS A 85 -12.47 16.40 -3.29
CA LYS A 85 -11.36 17.12 -2.64
C LYS A 85 -11.40 17.13 -1.12
N ASP A 86 -12.58 17.02 -0.51
CA ASP A 86 -12.74 16.97 0.94
C ASP A 86 -12.54 15.57 1.54
N HIS A 87 -12.45 14.54 0.69
CA HIS A 87 -12.19 13.17 1.12
C HIS A 87 -10.69 12.97 1.37
N PRO A 88 -10.27 12.39 2.49
CA PRO A 88 -8.85 12.14 2.74
C PRO A 88 -8.29 11.09 1.78
N SER A 89 -7.01 11.21 1.41
CA SER A 89 -6.30 10.23 0.60
C SER A 89 -5.47 9.25 1.44
N ILE A 90 -5.19 9.58 2.70
CA ILE A 90 -4.36 8.77 3.59
C ILE A 90 -5.17 8.35 4.80
N PHE A 91 -5.15 7.05 5.08
CA PHE A 91 -5.84 6.42 6.22
C PHE A 91 -4.84 5.71 7.11
N VAL A 92 -5.04 5.80 8.42
CA VAL A 92 -4.16 5.21 9.42
C VAL A 92 -4.93 4.22 10.28
N PHE A 93 -4.35 3.03 10.47
CA PHE A 93 -4.93 1.93 11.23
C PHE A 93 -3.96 1.41 12.28
N ASP A 94 -4.50 0.89 13.38
CA ASP A 94 -3.72 0.20 14.40
C ASP A 94 -3.36 -1.25 13.98
N GLU A 95 -2.58 -1.94 14.81
CA GLU A 95 -2.16 -3.34 14.61
C GLU A 95 -3.30 -4.35 14.44
N ARG A 96 -4.53 -3.96 14.83
CA ARG A 96 -5.75 -4.76 14.71
C ARG A 96 -6.59 -4.39 13.49
N GLY A 97 -6.14 -3.42 12.69
CA GLY A 97 -6.87 -2.91 11.54
C GLY A 97 -7.97 -1.91 11.88
N LYS A 98 -8.03 -1.44 13.13
CA LYS A 98 -8.99 -0.42 13.55
C LYS A 98 -8.53 0.96 13.05
N PHE A 99 -9.47 1.70 12.47
CA PHE A 99 -9.23 3.07 12.02
C PHE A 99 -8.83 4.01 13.19
N ILE A 100 -7.80 4.80 12.97
CA ILE A 100 -7.28 5.79 13.92
C ILE A 100 -7.57 7.21 13.43
N ARG A 101 -7.13 7.58 12.21
CA ARG A 101 -7.30 8.91 11.63
C ARG A 101 -7.17 8.88 10.11
N ALA A 102 -7.55 9.99 9.46
CA ALA A 102 -7.34 10.17 8.03
C ALA A 102 -7.03 11.65 7.72
N PHE A 103 -6.25 11.88 6.67
CA PHE A 103 -5.80 13.19 6.22
C PHE A 103 -5.33 13.11 4.75
N GLY A 104 -4.70 14.18 4.24
CA GLY A 104 -4.08 14.17 2.90
C GLY A 104 -5.03 14.53 1.77
N GLN A 105 -6.06 15.36 2.03
CA GLN A 105 -7.01 15.82 1.02
C GLN A 105 -6.34 16.48 -0.19
N GLN A 106 -5.18 17.12 0.02
CA GLN A 106 -4.40 17.76 -1.05
C GLN A 106 -3.89 16.77 -2.11
N PHE A 107 -3.85 15.48 -1.82
CA PHE A 107 -3.41 14.44 -2.75
C PHE A 107 -4.56 13.77 -3.52
N GLN A 108 -5.80 14.22 -3.34
CA GLN A 108 -6.95 13.69 -4.06
C GLN A 108 -6.81 13.86 -5.57
N GLY A 109 -6.98 12.77 -6.30
CA GLY A 109 -6.79 12.70 -7.75
C GLY A 109 -5.34 12.46 -8.19
N GLY A 110 -4.49 11.97 -7.26
CA GLY A 110 -3.10 11.68 -7.59
C GLY A 110 -2.28 10.97 -6.51
N GLY A 111 -2.86 10.63 -5.35
CA GLY A 111 -2.13 9.93 -4.29
C GLY A 111 -1.53 8.62 -4.79
N HIS A 112 -0.20 8.41 -4.55
CA HIS A 112 0.51 7.28 -5.12
C HIS A 112 1.51 6.64 -4.17
N GLY A 113 2.76 7.12 -4.08
CA GLY A 113 3.77 6.56 -3.18
C GLY A 113 3.62 7.11 -1.76
N LEU A 114 3.95 6.29 -0.78
CA LEU A 114 3.88 6.63 0.62
C LEU A 114 4.90 5.83 1.41
N GLU A 115 5.81 6.55 2.11
CA GLU A 115 6.88 5.92 2.88
C GLU A 115 7.03 6.61 4.24
N VAL A 116 7.30 5.81 5.28
CA VAL A 116 7.69 6.34 6.59
C VAL A 116 9.20 6.31 6.73
N ARG A 117 9.77 7.47 7.07
CA ARG A 117 11.21 7.61 7.30
C ARG A 117 11.50 8.08 8.72
N THR A 118 12.48 7.44 9.35
CA THR A 118 13.04 7.88 10.62
C THR A 118 14.21 8.86 10.35
N GLU A 119 14.14 10.04 10.96
CA GLU A 119 15.17 11.07 10.90
C GLU A 119 15.51 11.50 12.34
N GLY A 120 16.67 11.08 12.82
CA GLY A 120 17.01 11.23 14.24
C GLY A 120 16.06 10.47 15.16
N SER A 121 15.38 11.18 16.05
CA SER A 121 14.36 10.61 16.95
C SER A 121 12.94 10.64 16.40
N GLU A 122 12.69 11.36 15.32
CA GLU A 122 11.36 11.59 14.76
C GLU A 122 11.10 10.73 13.52
N GLN A 123 9.83 10.54 13.18
CA GLN A 123 9.41 9.92 11.94
C GLN A 123 8.55 10.87 11.13
N PHE A 124 8.72 10.79 9.83
CA PHE A 124 8.00 11.60 8.85
C PHE A 124 7.40 10.72 7.77
N LEU A 125 6.31 11.20 7.21
CA LEU A 125 5.63 10.59 6.08
C LEU A 125 6.06 11.30 4.80
N TYR A 126 6.55 10.53 3.83
CA TYR A 126 6.89 11.02 2.51
C TYR A 126 5.85 10.53 1.51
N VAL A 127 5.27 11.44 0.74
CA VAL A 127 4.14 11.17 -0.15
C VAL A 127 4.47 11.63 -1.55
N THR A 128 4.18 10.80 -2.55
CA THR A 128 4.14 11.23 -3.95
C THR A 128 2.70 11.29 -4.44
N ALA A 129 2.46 12.20 -5.35
CA ALA A 129 1.20 12.31 -6.06
C ALA A 129 1.44 12.55 -7.55
N TYR A 130 0.78 11.76 -8.40
CA TYR A 130 0.90 11.82 -9.85
C TYR A 130 -0.35 12.43 -10.50
N GLN A 131 -0.64 12.13 -11.75
CA GLN A 131 -1.83 12.55 -12.51
C GLN A 131 -2.16 14.05 -12.38
N GLN A 132 -3.18 14.40 -11.59
CA GLN A 132 -3.71 15.76 -11.48
C GLN A 132 -2.94 16.63 -10.47
N VAL A 133 -2.28 16.00 -9.49
CA VAL A 133 -1.59 16.68 -8.39
C VAL A 133 -0.13 16.98 -8.73
N LYS A 134 0.62 15.98 -9.20
CA LYS A 134 2.01 16.08 -9.65
C LYS A 134 2.94 16.75 -8.65
N SER A 135 2.94 16.22 -7.42
CA SER A 135 3.76 16.74 -6.33
C SER A 135 4.41 15.62 -5.53
N PHE A 136 5.35 15.99 -4.69
CA PHE A 136 5.91 15.16 -3.65
C PHE A 136 6.09 15.97 -2.38
N ALA A 137 5.86 15.35 -1.22
CA ALA A 137 5.79 16.07 0.04
C ALA A 137 6.41 15.30 1.19
N LYS A 138 6.84 16.05 2.21
CA LYS A 138 7.18 15.55 3.53
C LYS A 138 6.15 16.08 4.52
N LEU A 139 5.58 15.19 5.32
CA LEU A 139 4.57 15.48 6.31
C LEU A 139 5.01 14.95 7.69
N THR A 140 4.42 15.51 8.74
CA THR A 140 4.39 14.82 10.03
C THR A 140 3.53 13.56 9.91
N LEU A 141 3.65 12.60 10.85
CA LEU A 141 2.80 11.41 10.90
C LEU A 141 1.31 11.75 11.17
N HIS A 142 1.00 13.02 11.49
CA HIS A 142 -0.36 13.54 11.67
C HIS A 142 -0.91 14.26 10.42
N GLY A 143 -0.09 14.38 9.35
CA GLY A 143 -0.50 14.97 8.08
C GLY A 143 -0.22 16.46 7.93
N GLU A 144 0.49 17.08 8.89
CA GLU A 144 0.93 18.47 8.77
C GLU A 144 2.07 18.57 7.74
N SER A 145 1.94 19.48 6.79
CA SER A 145 2.94 19.65 5.74
C SER A 145 4.21 20.33 6.28
N ILE A 146 5.34 19.65 6.14
CA ILE A 146 6.67 20.25 6.35
C ILE A 146 7.11 20.97 5.09
N TRP A 147 6.97 20.34 3.95
CA TRP A 147 7.14 20.92 2.64
C TRP A 147 6.41 20.08 1.56
N GLU A 148 6.00 20.77 0.50
CA GLU A 148 5.50 20.14 -0.73
C GLU A 148 6.23 20.76 -1.94
N LYS A 149 6.60 19.93 -2.89
CA LYS A 149 7.39 20.31 -4.05
C LYS A 149 6.80 19.68 -5.32
N ARG A 150 7.19 20.23 -6.46
CA ARG A 150 6.76 19.78 -7.79
C ARG A 150 7.97 19.53 -8.68
N ALA A 151 7.77 19.57 -9.98
CA ALA A 151 8.82 19.32 -10.98
C ALA A 151 10.12 20.08 -10.68
N PRO A 152 11.29 19.38 -10.66
CA PRO A 152 12.58 20.03 -10.49
C PRO A 152 13.01 20.72 -11.79
N MET A 153 12.69 21.99 -11.92
CA MET A 153 12.97 22.76 -13.13
C MET A 153 14.46 22.91 -13.42
N GLU A 154 15.30 22.78 -12.39
CA GLU A 154 16.77 22.74 -12.50
C GLU A 154 17.27 21.58 -13.37
N SER A 155 16.49 20.51 -13.49
CA SER A 155 16.79 19.36 -14.35
C SER A 155 16.71 19.67 -15.85
N GLN A 156 16.03 20.74 -16.22
CA GLN A 156 15.76 21.15 -17.62
C GLN A 156 14.96 20.12 -18.44
N LEU A 157 14.29 19.18 -17.77
CA LEU A 157 13.48 18.13 -18.43
C LEU A 157 12.04 18.57 -18.72
N TYR A 158 11.53 19.52 -17.93
CA TYR A 158 10.10 19.84 -17.90
C TYR A 158 9.82 21.17 -18.56
N PRO A 159 8.63 21.32 -19.18
CA PRO A 159 8.24 22.58 -19.78
C PRO A 159 8.05 23.67 -18.71
N LYS A 160 8.22 24.91 -19.10
CA LYS A 160 8.00 26.07 -18.22
C LYS A 160 6.60 26.00 -17.59
N GLY A 161 6.55 26.10 -16.27
CA GLY A 161 5.33 26.08 -15.48
C GLY A 161 4.91 24.71 -14.96
N GLU A 162 5.64 23.63 -15.24
CA GLU A 162 5.31 22.29 -14.69
C GLU A 162 5.44 22.25 -13.15
N ASP A 163 6.24 23.12 -12.56
CA ASP A 163 6.39 23.31 -11.12
C ASP A 163 5.28 24.18 -10.48
N THR A 164 4.56 24.99 -11.24
CA THR A 164 3.56 25.92 -10.72
C THR A 164 2.15 25.62 -11.20
N HIS A 165 2.01 25.30 -12.48
CA HIS A 165 0.73 24.98 -13.13
C HIS A 165 0.90 23.71 -13.99
N PRO A 166 1.09 22.53 -13.37
CA PRO A 166 1.39 21.32 -14.11
C PRO A 166 0.27 20.97 -15.08
N THR A 167 0.66 20.55 -16.28
CA THR A 167 -0.29 20.10 -17.29
C THR A 167 -0.94 18.80 -16.86
N LYS A 168 -2.24 18.64 -17.17
CA LYS A 168 -2.97 17.39 -16.85
C LYS A 168 -2.68 16.23 -17.83
N ARG A 169 -1.75 16.41 -18.75
CA ARG A 169 -1.38 15.41 -19.76
C ARG A 169 -0.31 14.44 -19.25
N TRP A 170 -0.28 13.27 -19.83
CA TRP A 170 0.80 12.31 -19.70
C TRP A 170 1.85 12.56 -20.79
N GLY A 171 3.12 12.41 -20.46
CA GLY A 171 4.22 12.60 -21.42
C GLY A 171 5.58 12.45 -20.75
N ARG A 172 6.62 12.27 -21.57
CA ARG A 172 8.02 12.17 -21.08
C ARG A 172 8.57 13.50 -20.57
N ASP A 173 7.92 14.58 -20.87
CA ASP A 173 8.16 15.94 -20.41
C ASP A 173 7.21 16.37 -19.27
N ALA A 174 6.40 15.49 -18.74
CA ALA A 174 5.54 15.72 -17.59
C ALA A 174 6.16 15.14 -16.33
N PHE A 175 6.01 15.81 -15.19
CA PHE A 175 6.45 15.31 -13.89
C PHE A 175 5.35 14.43 -13.27
N MET A 176 5.65 13.16 -13.05
CA MET A 176 4.69 12.21 -12.46
C MET A 176 5.43 11.19 -11.58
N PRO A 177 5.77 11.60 -10.33
CA PRO A 177 6.58 10.79 -9.43
C PRO A 177 5.85 9.54 -8.94
N THR A 178 6.61 8.48 -8.68
CA THR A 178 6.08 7.20 -8.21
C THR A 178 6.46 6.90 -6.77
N ASN A 179 7.74 6.74 -6.44
CA ASN A 179 8.15 6.36 -5.10
C ASN A 179 9.53 6.89 -4.71
N TYR A 180 9.90 6.70 -3.43
CA TYR A 180 11.14 7.18 -2.80
C TYR A 180 12.10 6.04 -2.47
N ALA A 181 13.40 6.39 -2.39
CA ALA A 181 14.42 5.61 -1.68
C ALA A 181 15.30 6.53 -0.85
N PHE A 182 15.48 6.23 0.43
CA PHE A 182 16.14 7.13 1.38
C PHE A 182 17.62 6.80 1.54
N LEU A 183 18.46 7.80 1.36
CA LEU A 183 19.91 7.70 1.44
C LEU A 183 20.42 7.83 2.90
N PRO A 184 21.56 7.20 3.24
CA PRO A 184 22.16 7.33 4.56
C PRO A 184 22.56 8.75 4.94
N ASP A 185 22.89 9.60 3.95
CA ASP A 185 23.27 11.01 4.15
C ASP A 185 22.09 11.94 4.48
N GLY A 186 20.88 11.38 4.56
CA GLY A 186 19.66 12.12 4.80
C GLY A 186 18.93 12.54 3.51
N GLY A 187 19.56 12.47 2.35
CA GLY A 187 18.95 12.71 1.06
C GLY A 187 18.01 11.58 0.63
N PHE A 188 17.51 11.67 -0.58
CA PHE A 188 16.64 10.64 -1.15
C PHE A 188 16.70 10.63 -2.68
N PHE A 189 16.34 9.48 -3.23
CA PHE A 189 15.98 9.36 -4.63
C PHE A 189 14.44 9.43 -4.78
N LEU A 190 14.01 9.98 -5.90
CA LEU A 190 12.62 10.03 -6.32
C LEU A 190 12.53 9.51 -7.75
N ALA A 191 11.75 8.46 -7.97
CA ALA A 191 11.51 7.96 -9.30
C ALA A 191 10.40 8.78 -9.98
N ASP A 192 10.67 9.35 -11.16
CA ASP A 192 9.67 9.98 -12.02
C ASP A 192 9.16 8.95 -13.04
N GLY A 193 8.50 7.91 -12.50
CA GLY A 193 8.23 6.66 -13.21
C GLY A 193 7.14 6.73 -14.26
N TYR A 194 6.24 7.68 -14.22
CA TYR A 194 5.24 7.91 -15.26
C TYR A 194 5.56 9.15 -16.12
N GLY A 195 6.47 9.99 -15.63
CA GLY A 195 6.94 11.19 -16.31
C GLY A 195 8.18 10.93 -17.16
N SER A 196 9.32 11.48 -16.77
CA SER A 196 10.55 11.47 -17.56
C SER A 196 11.27 10.11 -17.65
N TYR A 197 10.89 9.13 -16.84
CA TYR A 197 11.60 7.85 -16.67
C TYR A 197 13.03 8.01 -16.14
N ARG A 198 13.22 9.02 -15.27
CA ARG A 198 14.49 9.29 -14.62
C ARG A 198 14.36 9.13 -13.11
N ILE A 199 15.50 8.95 -12.47
CA ILE A 199 15.64 8.92 -11.02
C ILE A 199 16.31 10.20 -10.60
N HIS A 200 15.58 11.05 -9.86
CA HIS A 200 16.06 12.31 -9.34
C HIS A 200 16.67 12.14 -7.95
N ARG A 201 17.81 12.77 -7.70
CA ARG A 201 18.44 12.82 -6.38
C ARG A 201 18.21 14.17 -5.73
N TYR A 202 17.81 14.14 -4.47
CA TYR A 202 17.58 15.30 -3.62
C TYR A 202 18.39 15.23 -2.35
N ASP A 203 18.73 16.39 -1.77
CA ASP A 203 19.27 16.46 -0.41
C ASP A 203 18.15 16.27 0.65
N LYS A 204 18.54 16.27 1.92
CA LYS A 204 17.61 16.12 3.06
C LYS A 204 16.54 17.21 3.18
N ASN A 205 16.74 18.37 2.54
CA ASN A 205 15.81 19.49 2.52
C ASN A 205 14.93 19.50 1.25
N GLY A 206 15.06 18.45 0.41
CA GLY A 206 14.35 18.36 -0.85
C GLY A 206 14.85 19.31 -1.92
N LYS A 207 16.12 19.76 -1.87
CA LYS A 207 16.78 20.48 -2.97
C LYS A 207 17.26 19.44 -3.98
N TRP A 208 16.93 19.66 -5.25
CA TRP A 208 17.39 18.82 -6.35
C TRP A 208 18.90 18.92 -6.52
N LEU A 209 19.56 17.79 -6.75
CA LEU A 209 21.01 17.69 -6.90
C LEU A 209 21.43 17.18 -8.27
N SER A 210 20.82 16.08 -8.71
CA SER A 210 21.19 15.36 -9.94
C SER A 210 20.10 14.37 -10.35
N MET A 211 20.35 13.69 -11.45
CA MET A 211 19.49 12.59 -11.92
C MET A 211 20.34 11.55 -12.67
N PHE A 212 19.78 10.34 -12.81
CA PHE A 212 20.35 9.30 -13.66
C PHE A 212 19.25 8.48 -14.36
N GLY A 213 19.66 7.60 -15.26
CA GLY A 213 18.76 6.82 -16.09
C GLY A 213 18.18 7.61 -17.26
N GLU A 214 17.54 6.92 -18.17
CA GLU A 214 16.85 7.50 -19.32
C GLU A 214 15.81 6.53 -19.86
N PRO A 215 14.84 6.97 -20.68
CA PRO A 215 13.88 6.08 -21.31
C PRO A 215 14.55 5.06 -22.22
N GLY A 216 14.18 3.79 -22.10
CA GLY A 216 14.68 2.72 -22.97
C GLY A 216 14.57 1.32 -22.36
N LYS A 217 15.27 0.35 -22.99
CA LYS A 217 15.22 -1.08 -22.61
C LYS A 217 16.60 -1.66 -22.28
N SER A 218 17.68 -0.96 -22.61
CA SER A 218 19.03 -1.41 -22.29
C SER A 218 19.30 -1.31 -20.78
N ASP A 219 20.38 -1.91 -20.31
CA ASP A 219 20.84 -1.74 -18.96
C ASP A 219 21.10 -0.26 -18.64
N GLY A 220 20.64 0.20 -17.49
CA GLY A 220 20.68 1.61 -17.11
C GLY A 220 19.55 2.47 -17.69
N GLN A 221 18.77 1.95 -18.64
CA GLN A 221 17.56 2.61 -19.16
C GLN A 221 16.31 2.07 -18.52
N PHE A 222 15.21 2.84 -18.56
CA PHE A 222 13.96 2.52 -17.90
C PHE A 222 12.74 2.62 -18.81
N ASN A 223 11.77 1.77 -18.51
CA ASN A 223 10.40 1.91 -18.99
C ASN A 223 9.45 1.80 -17.80
N THR A 224 9.02 2.92 -17.27
CA THR A 224 8.25 3.04 -16.04
C THR A 224 9.04 2.54 -14.81
N PRO A 225 10.13 3.23 -14.38
CA PRO A 225 10.79 2.95 -13.10
C PRO A 225 9.84 3.29 -11.97
N HIS A 226 9.24 2.29 -11.31
CA HIS A 226 8.09 2.49 -10.46
C HIS A 226 8.42 2.41 -8.97
N GLY A 227 8.80 1.23 -8.49
CA GLY A 227 9.33 1.03 -7.15
C GLY A 227 10.81 1.32 -7.08
N ILE A 228 11.27 1.86 -5.95
CA ILE A 228 12.67 2.17 -5.72
C ILE A 228 12.99 2.00 -4.24
N TRP A 229 14.14 1.39 -3.92
CA TRP A 229 14.58 1.15 -2.54
C TRP A 229 16.09 1.17 -2.40
N ILE A 230 16.63 1.41 -1.20
CA ILE A 230 18.05 1.21 -0.92
C ILE A 230 18.27 -0.22 -0.46
N ASP A 231 19.00 -1.00 -1.24
CA ASP A 231 19.42 -2.36 -0.87
C ASP A 231 20.68 -2.29 0.00
N SER A 232 20.46 -2.35 1.30
CA SER A 232 21.52 -2.42 2.32
C SER A 232 21.50 -3.76 3.06
N ARG A 233 21.01 -4.82 2.42
CA ARG A 233 20.98 -6.17 3.01
C ARG A 233 22.36 -6.62 3.44
N PRO A 234 22.49 -7.39 4.54
CA PRO A 234 23.78 -7.80 5.10
C PRO A 234 24.73 -8.44 4.08
N GLY A 235 26.00 -8.05 4.11
CA GLY A 235 27.03 -8.57 3.22
C GLY A 235 27.09 -7.95 1.83
N ARG A 236 26.37 -6.83 1.61
CA ARG A 236 26.36 -6.06 0.36
C ARG A 236 26.86 -4.64 0.58
N GLU A 237 27.47 -4.08 -0.45
CA GLU A 237 27.59 -2.64 -0.57
C GLU A 237 26.21 -2.03 -0.85
N SER A 238 25.91 -0.91 -0.18
CA SER A 238 24.63 -0.22 -0.37
C SER A 238 24.46 0.21 -1.81
N SER A 239 23.30 -0.11 -2.38
CA SER A 239 22.96 0.20 -3.76
C SER A 239 21.48 0.62 -3.85
N VAL A 240 21.08 1.26 -4.93
CA VAL A 240 19.68 1.51 -5.20
C VAL A 240 19.11 0.44 -6.14
N ILE A 241 17.99 -0.15 -5.75
CA ILE A 241 17.25 -1.12 -6.54
C ILE A 241 15.99 -0.46 -7.10
N ILE A 242 15.68 -0.71 -8.37
CA ILE A 242 14.58 -0.09 -9.09
C ILE A 242 13.76 -1.18 -9.79
N ALA A 243 12.45 -1.14 -9.56
CA ALA A 243 11.47 -1.93 -10.30
C ALA A 243 11.20 -1.25 -11.65
N ASP A 244 11.89 -1.70 -12.68
CA ASP A 244 11.74 -1.25 -14.07
C ASP A 244 10.55 -1.98 -14.70
N ARG A 245 9.35 -1.53 -14.32
CA ARG A 245 8.08 -2.26 -14.38
C ARG A 245 7.73 -2.73 -15.79
N ALA A 246 7.72 -1.83 -16.75
CA ALA A 246 7.32 -2.19 -18.12
C ALA A 246 8.42 -2.93 -18.88
N ASN A 247 9.66 -2.92 -18.40
CA ASN A 247 10.74 -3.79 -18.87
C ASN A 247 10.77 -5.14 -18.13
N LYS A 248 9.87 -5.37 -17.14
CA LYS A 248 9.68 -6.66 -16.46
C LYS A 248 10.90 -7.15 -15.67
N ARG A 249 11.65 -6.23 -15.03
CA ARG A 249 12.92 -6.51 -14.38
C ARG A 249 13.15 -5.64 -13.16
N LEU A 250 14.11 -6.05 -12.34
CA LEU A 250 14.74 -5.20 -11.33
C LEU A 250 16.14 -4.82 -11.80
N GLN A 251 16.57 -3.60 -11.51
CA GLN A 251 17.93 -3.14 -11.79
C GLN A 251 18.56 -2.55 -10.53
N TRP A 252 19.84 -2.82 -10.31
CA TRP A 252 20.65 -2.26 -9.23
C TRP A 252 21.64 -1.25 -9.76
N PHE A 253 21.82 -0.17 -9.02
CA PHE A 253 22.76 0.90 -9.34
C PHE A 253 23.58 1.28 -8.11
N THR A 254 24.79 1.82 -8.29
CA THR A 254 25.49 2.50 -7.20
C THR A 254 24.67 3.71 -6.75
N LEU A 255 25.02 4.28 -5.58
CA LEU A 255 24.36 5.49 -5.10
C LEU A 255 24.67 6.73 -5.96
N GLU A 256 25.61 6.64 -6.89
CA GLU A 256 25.92 7.64 -7.92
C GLU A 256 25.18 7.41 -9.24
N GLY A 257 24.39 6.32 -9.34
CA GLY A 257 23.56 6.01 -10.51
C GLY A 257 24.25 5.18 -11.60
N LYS A 258 25.40 4.52 -11.30
CA LYS A 258 26.03 3.59 -12.23
C LYS A 258 25.34 2.23 -12.15
N HIS A 259 24.91 1.67 -13.29
CA HIS A 259 24.32 0.34 -13.37
C HIS A 259 25.28 -0.75 -12.87
N LEU A 260 24.75 -1.68 -12.07
CA LEU A 260 25.50 -2.80 -11.48
C LEU A 260 25.04 -4.15 -12.02
N LYS A 261 23.73 -4.39 -12.03
CA LYS A 261 23.13 -5.66 -12.49
C LYS A 261 21.66 -5.53 -12.80
N THR A 262 21.17 -6.49 -13.56
CA THR A 262 19.77 -6.67 -13.92
C THR A 262 19.30 -8.06 -13.46
N LEU A 263 18.07 -8.16 -12.97
CA LEU A 263 17.38 -9.41 -12.64
C LEU A 263 16.04 -9.45 -13.36
N ASP A 264 15.90 -10.40 -14.29
CA ASP A 264 14.67 -10.68 -15.01
C ASP A 264 13.76 -11.66 -14.24
N GLY A 265 12.61 -12.00 -14.79
CA GLY A 265 11.69 -13.01 -14.23
C GLY A 265 10.46 -12.42 -13.55
N PHE A 266 10.28 -11.12 -13.63
CA PHE A 266 9.07 -10.41 -13.21
C PHE A 266 8.13 -10.21 -14.41
N ILE A 267 6.89 -9.82 -14.11
CA ILE A 267 5.90 -9.52 -15.15
C ILE A 267 5.57 -8.03 -15.15
N LEU A 268 5.18 -7.49 -13.99
CA LEU A 268 4.91 -6.07 -13.78
C LEU A 268 5.32 -5.70 -12.34
N PRO A 269 6.62 -5.76 -11.98
CA PRO A 269 7.06 -5.45 -10.62
C PRO A 269 6.70 -4.01 -10.28
N ALA A 270 6.01 -3.81 -9.17
CA ALA A 270 5.42 -2.51 -8.86
C ALA A 270 6.19 -1.74 -7.78
N ASN A 271 6.53 -2.39 -6.69
CA ASN A 271 7.30 -1.75 -5.63
C ASN A 271 8.31 -2.72 -5.01
N ILE A 272 9.02 -2.25 -3.99
CA ILE A 272 10.09 -2.98 -3.32
C ILE A 272 10.04 -2.62 -1.83
N ASP A 273 10.17 -3.63 -0.97
CA ASP A 273 10.49 -3.44 0.45
C ASP A 273 11.58 -4.45 0.87
N ILE A 274 12.31 -4.11 1.91
CA ILE A 274 13.38 -4.95 2.45
C ILE A 274 13.25 -5.07 3.96
N GLN A 275 13.24 -6.32 4.44
CA GLN A 275 13.37 -6.60 5.86
C GLN A 275 14.48 -7.63 6.09
N ASN A 276 15.52 -7.25 6.83
CA ASN A 276 16.70 -8.08 7.10
C ASN A 276 17.37 -8.59 5.79
N GLU A 277 17.34 -9.89 5.54
CA GLU A 277 17.88 -10.51 4.32
C GLU A 277 16.84 -10.66 3.19
N LEU A 278 15.57 -10.36 3.46
CA LEU A 278 14.46 -10.56 2.52
C LEU A 278 14.21 -9.32 1.67
N LEU A 279 13.99 -9.56 0.39
CA LEU A 279 13.51 -8.58 -0.57
C LEU A 279 12.08 -8.97 -0.97
N LEU A 280 11.16 -8.03 -0.83
CA LEU A 280 9.73 -8.17 -1.15
C LEU A 280 9.41 -7.38 -2.42
N VAL A 281 8.76 -8.02 -3.38
CA VAL A 281 8.39 -7.39 -4.65
C VAL A 281 6.92 -7.72 -4.98
N PRO A 282 5.98 -6.79 -4.74
CA PRO A 282 4.63 -6.90 -5.29
C PRO A 282 4.67 -6.77 -6.82
N ASP A 283 3.95 -7.62 -7.51
CA ASP A 283 3.83 -7.67 -8.96
C ASP A 283 2.35 -7.52 -9.35
N LEU A 284 2.02 -6.52 -10.14
CA LEU A 284 0.64 -6.25 -10.59
C LEU A 284 -0.01 -7.44 -11.32
N SER A 285 0.74 -8.46 -11.64
CA SER A 285 0.25 -9.70 -12.24
C SER A 285 -0.08 -10.78 -11.21
N ALA A 286 -0.81 -10.40 -10.16
CA ALA A 286 -1.46 -11.26 -9.19
C ALA A 286 -0.52 -12.07 -8.27
N ARG A 287 0.67 -11.58 -7.95
CA ARG A 287 1.58 -12.25 -7.00
C ARG A 287 2.42 -11.26 -6.20
N VAL A 288 2.94 -11.73 -5.07
CA VAL A 288 3.97 -11.06 -4.29
C VAL A 288 5.18 -11.98 -4.18
N THR A 289 6.35 -11.51 -4.61
CA THR A 289 7.57 -12.32 -4.67
C THR A 289 8.48 -12.02 -3.49
N LEU A 290 8.97 -13.06 -2.83
CA LEU A 290 10.01 -13.00 -1.83
C LEU A 290 11.32 -13.52 -2.42
N LEU A 291 12.42 -12.77 -2.22
CA LEU A 291 13.76 -13.17 -2.60
C LEU A 291 14.68 -13.19 -1.37
N ASP A 292 15.68 -14.08 -1.41
CA ASP A 292 16.71 -14.18 -0.38
C ASP A 292 17.83 -13.12 -0.58
N LYS A 293 18.82 -13.14 0.32
CA LYS A 293 20.01 -12.26 0.24
C LYS A 293 20.85 -12.43 -1.03
N ASN A 294 20.67 -13.51 -1.77
CA ASN A 294 21.39 -13.78 -3.03
C ASN A 294 20.51 -13.49 -4.26
N ASP A 295 19.37 -12.82 -4.07
CA ASP A 295 18.37 -12.51 -5.09
C ASP A 295 17.72 -13.75 -5.73
N ARG A 296 17.69 -14.87 -5.01
CA ARG A 296 16.99 -16.07 -5.45
C ARG A 296 15.56 -16.04 -4.94
N VAL A 297 14.63 -16.39 -5.80
CA VAL A 297 13.21 -16.48 -5.42
C VAL A 297 13.03 -17.58 -4.36
N ILE A 298 12.49 -17.18 -3.19
CA ILE A 298 12.09 -18.07 -2.12
C ILE A 298 10.65 -18.55 -2.34
N ALA A 299 9.77 -17.61 -2.64
CA ALA A 299 8.35 -17.87 -2.81
C ALA A 299 7.69 -16.83 -3.72
N HIS A 300 6.70 -17.26 -4.47
CA HIS A 300 5.70 -16.42 -5.11
C HIS A 300 4.38 -16.58 -4.36
N LEU A 301 4.08 -15.65 -3.46
CA LEU A 301 2.85 -15.67 -2.67
C LEU A 301 1.65 -15.37 -3.57
N GLY A 302 0.59 -16.18 -3.45
CA GLY A 302 -0.62 -16.07 -4.26
C GLY A 302 -0.47 -16.57 -5.72
N GLU A 303 0.69 -17.08 -6.11
CA GLU A 303 0.98 -17.56 -7.47
C GLU A 303 -0.03 -18.63 -7.92
N ASP A 304 -0.63 -18.36 -9.07
CA ASP A 304 -1.49 -19.27 -9.80
C ASP A 304 -1.52 -18.82 -11.27
N PRO A 305 -0.87 -19.56 -12.19
CA PRO A 305 -0.77 -19.16 -13.58
C PRO A 305 -2.13 -18.99 -14.28
N ALA A 306 -3.11 -19.86 -13.96
CA ALA A 306 -4.44 -19.78 -14.55
C ALA A 306 -5.21 -18.55 -14.04
N TRP A 307 -5.11 -18.26 -12.73
CA TRP A 307 -5.68 -17.07 -12.14
C TRP A 307 -5.02 -15.80 -12.72
N ARG A 308 -3.71 -15.79 -12.82
CA ARG A 308 -2.99 -14.65 -13.41
C ARG A 308 -3.41 -14.40 -14.86
N GLU A 309 -3.57 -15.43 -15.66
CA GLU A 309 -4.06 -15.28 -17.04
C GLU A 309 -5.46 -14.66 -17.05
N GLN A 310 -6.35 -15.10 -16.16
CA GLN A 310 -7.68 -14.52 -16.01
C GLN A 310 -7.62 -13.05 -15.59
N VAL A 311 -6.81 -12.71 -14.57
CA VAL A 311 -6.63 -11.32 -14.11
C VAL A 311 -6.15 -10.42 -15.23
N LEU A 312 -5.19 -10.86 -16.02
CA LEU A 312 -4.66 -10.08 -17.14
C LEU A 312 -5.67 -9.93 -18.27
N LYS A 313 -6.47 -10.98 -18.56
CA LYS A 313 -7.50 -10.98 -19.59
C LYS A 313 -8.73 -10.17 -19.21
N GLU A 314 -9.17 -10.28 -17.95
CA GLU A 314 -10.40 -9.64 -17.44
C GLU A 314 -10.08 -8.41 -16.55
N ASN A 315 -8.92 -7.80 -16.74
CA ASN A 315 -8.38 -6.75 -15.89
C ASN A 315 -9.43 -5.69 -15.52
N MET A 316 -10.04 -5.04 -16.49
CA MET A 316 -11.00 -3.95 -16.23
C MET A 316 -12.24 -4.42 -15.47
N LYS A 317 -12.72 -5.63 -15.73
CA LYS A 317 -13.87 -6.21 -15.04
C LYS A 317 -13.55 -6.54 -13.58
N LEU A 318 -12.44 -7.23 -13.35
CA LEU A 318 -12.04 -7.65 -12.00
C LEU A 318 -11.59 -6.45 -11.15
N ARG A 319 -10.84 -5.52 -11.75
CA ARG A 319 -10.37 -4.31 -11.09
C ARG A 319 -11.52 -3.36 -10.72
N GLY A 320 -12.51 -3.22 -11.60
CA GLY A 320 -13.68 -2.34 -11.41
C GLY A 320 -14.83 -2.95 -10.62
N SER A 321 -14.68 -4.18 -10.10
CA SER A 321 -15.72 -4.85 -9.30
C SER A 321 -16.08 -4.04 -8.06
N GLN A 322 -17.36 -3.70 -7.88
CA GLN A 322 -17.82 -2.87 -6.77
C GLN A 322 -17.89 -3.63 -5.44
N HIS A 323 -18.09 -4.94 -5.49
CA HIS A 323 -18.24 -5.80 -4.31
C HIS A 323 -17.29 -7.01 -4.32
N GLY A 324 -16.25 -6.97 -5.15
CA GLY A 324 -15.28 -8.07 -5.27
C GLY A 324 -15.82 -9.29 -6.03
N GLU A 325 -16.86 -9.10 -6.88
CA GLU A 325 -17.36 -10.19 -7.70
C GLU A 325 -16.26 -10.73 -8.61
N GLY A 326 -16.08 -12.04 -8.58
CA GLY A 326 -15.04 -12.75 -9.31
C GLY A 326 -13.67 -12.76 -8.60
N TRP A 327 -13.52 -12.12 -7.43
CA TRP A 327 -12.30 -12.21 -6.64
C TRP A 327 -12.23 -13.58 -5.92
N VAL A 328 -11.05 -14.14 -5.86
CA VAL A 328 -10.81 -15.47 -5.27
C VAL A 328 -10.05 -15.32 -3.96
N SER A 329 -10.55 -15.96 -2.89
CA SER A 329 -9.88 -15.97 -1.60
C SER A 329 -8.47 -16.55 -1.71
N GLY A 330 -7.48 -15.89 -1.08
CA GLY A 330 -6.06 -16.26 -1.16
C GLY A 330 -5.34 -15.87 -2.43
N LYS A 331 -6.03 -15.20 -3.35
CA LYS A 331 -5.46 -14.72 -4.61
C LYS A 331 -5.41 -13.19 -4.63
N PHE A 332 -4.39 -12.67 -5.27
CA PHE A 332 -4.26 -11.25 -5.56
C PHE A 332 -4.77 -10.93 -6.96
N LEU A 333 -5.13 -9.65 -7.16
CA LEU A 333 -5.37 -9.11 -8.49
C LEU A 333 -4.14 -8.31 -8.96
N HIS A 334 -3.99 -7.13 -8.40
CA HIS A 334 -2.94 -6.19 -8.79
C HIS A 334 -2.18 -5.68 -7.56
N PRO A 335 -1.32 -6.50 -6.91
CA PRO A 335 -0.44 -6.02 -5.85
C PRO A 335 0.39 -4.84 -6.34
N HIS A 336 0.11 -3.64 -5.83
CA HIS A 336 0.77 -2.42 -6.25
C HIS A 336 1.90 -2.05 -5.30
N ASP A 337 1.69 -2.32 -4.01
CA ASP A 337 2.68 -2.15 -2.98
C ASP A 337 2.57 -3.22 -1.91
N ALA A 338 3.67 -3.46 -1.20
CA ALA A 338 3.70 -4.32 -0.03
C ALA A 338 4.83 -3.93 0.92
N CYS A 339 4.55 -3.96 2.23
CA CYS A 339 5.55 -3.69 3.27
C CYS A 339 5.49 -4.73 4.39
N PHE A 340 6.65 -4.92 5.07
CA PHE A 340 6.73 -5.73 6.28
C PHE A 340 6.38 -4.91 7.53
N ASP A 341 5.78 -5.56 8.55
CA ASP A 341 5.87 -5.08 9.92
C ASP A 341 7.05 -5.71 10.68
N SER A 342 7.31 -5.25 11.91
CA SER A 342 8.41 -5.77 12.74
C SER A 342 8.32 -7.26 13.06
N ALA A 343 7.12 -7.85 13.02
CA ALA A 343 6.87 -9.28 13.26
C ALA A 343 7.03 -10.13 11.98
N GLY A 344 7.29 -9.50 10.84
CA GLY A 344 7.41 -10.15 9.54
C GLY A 344 6.09 -10.50 8.88
N ASN A 345 4.97 -9.91 9.34
CA ASN A 345 3.75 -9.90 8.55
C ASN A 345 3.93 -8.99 7.34
N ILE A 346 3.14 -9.21 6.29
CA ILE A 346 3.19 -8.40 5.06
C ILE A 346 1.82 -7.75 4.86
N PHE A 347 1.82 -6.46 4.56
CA PHE A 347 0.62 -5.74 4.14
C PHE A 347 0.72 -5.46 2.65
N VAL A 348 -0.34 -5.74 1.91
CA VAL A 348 -0.38 -5.61 0.45
C VAL A 348 -1.50 -4.66 0.07
N ALA A 349 -1.16 -3.58 -0.62
CA ALA A 349 -2.12 -2.70 -1.28
C ALA A 349 -2.34 -3.18 -2.72
N GLU A 350 -3.59 -3.34 -3.12
CA GLU A 350 -3.94 -3.78 -4.46
C GLU A 350 -4.58 -2.65 -5.25
N TRP A 351 -4.13 -2.49 -6.49
CA TRP A 351 -4.61 -1.49 -7.42
C TRP A 351 -5.96 -1.91 -8.04
N VAL A 352 -7.01 -1.79 -7.23
CA VAL A 352 -8.41 -2.05 -7.62
C VAL A 352 -9.27 -0.85 -7.26
N ASP A 353 -10.32 -0.57 -8.04
CA ASP A 353 -11.08 0.69 -7.99
C ASP A 353 -11.80 0.94 -6.67
N THR A 354 -12.15 -0.14 -5.97
CA THR A 354 -12.80 -0.10 -4.65
C THR A 354 -11.82 -0.33 -3.50
N GLY A 355 -10.52 -0.37 -3.80
CA GLY A 355 -9.44 -0.61 -2.85
C GLY A 355 -9.47 -1.98 -2.20
N ARG A 356 -8.31 -2.56 -1.97
CA ARG A 356 -8.17 -3.77 -1.14
C ARG A 356 -6.81 -3.75 -0.43
N ILE A 357 -6.84 -3.91 0.89
CA ILE A 357 -5.64 -4.10 1.70
C ILE A 357 -5.69 -5.50 2.30
N THR A 358 -4.67 -6.28 2.03
CA THR A 358 -4.52 -7.65 2.54
C THR A 358 -3.40 -7.71 3.56
N LYS A 359 -3.66 -8.26 4.75
CA LYS A 359 -2.62 -8.66 5.70
C LYS A 359 -2.28 -10.13 5.48
N LEU A 360 -1.02 -10.40 5.24
CA LEU A 360 -0.44 -11.73 5.27
C LEU A 360 0.18 -11.93 6.64
N ARG A 361 -0.53 -12.61 7.54
CA ARG A 361 -0.07 -12.89 8.89
C ARG A 361 0.90 -14.05 8.86
N LYS A 362 2.15 -13.83 9.28
CA LYS A 362 3.17 -14.87 9.32
C LYS A 362 2.73 -16.02 10.23
N VAL A 363 2.83 -17.24 9.72
CA VAL A 363 2.56 -18.47 10.49
C VAL A 363 3.90 -19.08 10.85
N SER A 364 4.09 -19.35 12.14
CA SER A 364 5.29 -19.97 12.68
C SER A 364 5.44 -21.44 12.24
#